data_fc435bd95c6e8941522515bc17102a0b
#
_entry.id   fc435bd95c6e8941522515bc17102a0b
#
_cell.length_a   1.000
_cell.length_b   1.000
_cell.length_c   1.000
_cell.angle_alpha   90.00
_cell.angle_beta   90.00
_cell.angle_gamma   90.00
#
_symmetry.space_group_name_H-M   'P 1'
#
loop_
_entity.id
_entity.type
_entity.pdbx_description
1 polymer ?
#
loop_
_entity_poly.entity_id
_entity_poly.type
_entity_poly.pdbx_seq_one_letter_code
_entity_poly.pdbx_strand_id
1 'polypeptide(L)'
;MNALWKLSHKLYGSGRIFRPLARFTEMLQQTVCSNAVSSKCEIGSGTVFFHHGLGCTVHFNATIGSNCKIFSNVTIGDQWSGVVRTEAAPTIGNHVMIGAGAVILGSIKVGDNSIIGANAVVTKDVPAGSLVVGANKIMEGN
;
A
#
# COMPACT_ATOMS: atom_id res chain seq x y z
N MET A 1 7.12 7.77 -4.21
CA MET A 1 8.02 6.73 -3.63
C MET A 1 9.44 7.26 -3.58
N ASN A 2 10.17 7.03 -2.49
CA ASN A 2 11.53 7.57 -2.29
C ASN A 2 12.61 6.79 -3.09
N ALA A 3 13.81 7.38 -3.19
CA ALA A 3 14.91 6.79 -3.95
C ALA A 3 15.36 5.42 -3.40
N LEU A 4 15.33 5.23 -2.08
CA LEU A 4 15.72 3.99 -1.43
C LEU A 4 14.78 2.85 -1.80
N TRP A 5 13.48 3.09 -1.84
CA TRP A 5 12.52 2.08 -2.29
C TRP A 5 12.73 1.68 -3.75
N LYS A 6 12.92 2.68 -4.64
CA LYS A 6 13.19 2.42 -6.07
C LYS A 6 14.45 1.57 -6.26
N LEU A 7 15.49 1.87 -5.49
CA LEU A 7 16.74 1.11 -5.53
C LEU A 7 16.52 -0.32 -5.02
N SER A 8 15.87 -0.50 -3.89
CA SER A 8 15.57 -1.80 -3.31
C SER A 8 14.71 -2.64 -4.25
N HIS A 9 13.65 -2.08 -4.82
CA HIS A 9 12.79 -2.74 -5.78
C HIS A 9 13.57 -3.21 -7.03
N LYS A 10 14.40 -2.35 -7.60
CA LYS A 10 15.28 -2.71 -8.72
C LYS A 10 16.23 -3.85 -8.36
N LEU A 11 16.84 -3.82 -7.18
CA LEU A 11 17.76 -4.86 -6.71
C LEU A 11 17.06 -6.21 -6.52
N TYR A 12 15.82 -6.22 -6.03
CA TYR A 12 15.03 -7.46 -5.95
C TYR A 12 14.78 -8.08 -7.33
N GLY A 13 14.48 -7.26 -8.33
CA GLY A 13 14.29 -7.69 -9.72
C GLY A 13 15.57 -8.15 -10.42
N SER A 14 16.75 -7.75 -9.95
CA SER A 14 18.05 -8.05 -10.57
C SER A 14 18.64 -9.44 -10.22
N GLY A 15 17.96 -10.23 -9.38
CA GLY A 15 18.32 -11.59 -9.08
C GLY A 15 18.82 -11.86 -7.65
N ARG A 16 19.02 -13.15 -7.34
CA ARG A 16 19.29 -13.61 -5.96
C ARG A 16 20.53 -13.01 -5.31
N ILE A 17 21.56 -12.72 -6.12
CA ILE A 17 22.86 -12.22 -5.64
C ILE A 17 22.74 -10.80 -5.02
N PHE A 18 21.74 -10.01 -5.46
CA PHE A 18 21.52 -8.64 -4.98
C PHE A 18 20.55 -8.54 -3.79
N ARG A 19 19.96 -9.65 -3.35
CA ARG A 19 19.00 -9.68 -2.24
C ARG A 19 19.55 -9.14 -0.91
N PRO A 20 20.80 -9.40 -0.50
CA PRO A 20 21.36 -8.81 0.71
C PRO A 20 21.38 -7.28 0.67
N LEU A 21 21.77 -6.72 -0.48
CA LEU A 21 21.82 -5.27 -0.68
C LEU A 21 20.40 -4.66 -0.72
N ALA A 22 19.45 -5.35 -1.35
CA ALA A 22 18.05 -4.96 -1.32
C ALA A 22 17.49 -4.89 0.11
N ARG A 23 17.80 -5.90 0.94
CA ARG A 23 17.40 -5.90 2.36
C ARG A 23 18.04 -4.77 3.16
N PHE A 24 19.29 -4.47 2.89
CA PHE A 24 19.98 -3.34 3.53
C PHE A 24 19.34 -2.00 3.17
N THR A 25 19.00 -1.78 1.90
CA THR A 25 18.30 -0.56 1.47
C THR A 25 16.87 -0.47 2.02
N GLU A 26 16.16 -1.59 2.20
CA GLU A 26 14.88 -1.62 2.92
C GLU A 26 15.02 -1.23 4.40
N MET A 27 16.03 -1.76 5.08
CA MET A 27 16.31 -1.41 6.48
C MET A 27 16.62 0.08 6.64
N LEU A 28 17.44 0.64 5.75
CA LEU A 28 17.70 2.08 5.71
C LEU A 28 16.42 2.88 5.48
N GLN A 29 15.56 2.44 4.58
CA GLN A 29 14.29 3.07 4.32
C GLN A 29 13.39 3.07 5.56
N GLN A 30 13.27 1.93 6.26
CA GLN A 30 12.49 1.82 7.49
C GLN A 30 13.01 2.77 8.56
N THR A 31 14.32 2.87 8.71
CA THR A 31 14.95 3.72 9.74
C THR A 31 14.85 5.19 9.39
N VAL A 32 15.14 5.58 8.15
CA VAL A 32 15.23 6.99 7.72
C VAL A 32 13.85 7.57 7.42
N CYS A 33 12.97 6.78 6.78
CA CYS A 33 11.65 7.24 6.33
C CYS A 33 10.52 6.79 7.27
N SER A 34 10.81 6.04 8.32
CA SER A 34 9.82 5.51 9.28
C SER A 34 8.63 4.85 8.60
N ASN A 35 8.88 4.04 7.56
CA ASN A 35 7.85 3.30 6.85
C ASN A 35 8.26 1.86 6.58
N ALA A 36 7.27 0.96 6.44
CA ALA A 36 7.45 -0.44 6.13
C ALA A 36 6.77 -0.80 4.80
N VAL A 37 7.14 -0.08 3.74
CA VAL A 37 6.68 -0.38 2.38
C VAL A 37 7.61 -1.40 1.76
N SER A 38 7.13 -2.63 1.59
CA SER A 38 7.95 -3.70 1.01
C SER A 38 8.36 -3.38 -0.42
N SER A 39 9.63 -3.61 -0.75
CA SER A 39 10.13 -3.48 -2.12
C SER A 39 9.67 -4.60 -3.06
N LYS A 40 9.00 -5.61 -2.53
CA LYS A 40 8.39 -6.68 -3.33
C LYS A 40 6.99 -6.33 -3.82
N CYS A 41 6.28 -5.39 -3.16
CA CYS A 41 4.96 -5.00 -3.61
C CYS A 41 5.03 -4.31 -4.99
N GLU A 42 4.01 -4.52 -5.78
CA GLU A 42 3.88 -3.89 -7.09
C GLU A 42 3.21 -2.51 -6.93
N ILE A 43 3.87 -1.47 -7.44
CA ILE A 43 3.35 -0.11 -7.40
C ILE A 43 3.41 0.50 -8.79
N GLY A 44 2.25 0.85 -9.31
CA GLY A 44 2.09 1.44 -10.63
C GLY A 44 2.74 2.83 -10.75
N SER A 45 3.01 3.21 -11.99
CA SER A 45 3.66 4.48 -12.32
C SER A 45 2.81 5.68 -11.88
N GLY A 46 3.44 6.77 -11.52
CA GLY A 46 2.75 8.00 -11.10
C GLY A 46 2.15 7.95 -9.69
N THR A 47 2.22 6.81 -8.98
CA THR A 47 1.75 6.71 -7.60
C THR A 47 2.70 7.43 -6.65
N VAL A 48 2.12 8.28 -5.79
CA VAL A 48 2.83 9.14 -4.84
C VAL A 48 2.47 8.80 -3.41
N PHE A 49 3.48 8.58 -2.59
CA PHE A 49 3.35 8.54 -1.14
C PHE A 49 3.75 9.90 -0.58
N PHE A 50 2.80 10.59 0.01
CA PHE A 50 3.04 11.89 0.63
C PHE A 50 3.91 11.75 1.87
N HIS A 51 4.68 12.78 2.19
CA HIS A 51 5.63 12.79 3.31
C HIS A 51 6.59 11.60 3.31
N HIS A 52 7.06 11.18 2.14
CA HIS A 52 7.93 10.01 1.95
C HIS A 52 7.34 8.67 2.42
N GLY A 53 6.02 8.60 2.61
CA GLY A 53 5.34 7.41 3.13
C GLY A 53 5.48 7.24 4.64
N LEU A 54 5.66 8.35 5.38
CA LEU A 54 5.82 8.33 6.83
C LEU A 54 4.73 7.47 7.51
N GLY A 55 5.14 6.48 8.29
CA GLY A 55 4.26 5.57 9.01
C GLY A 55 3.47 4.59 8.13
N CYS A 56 3.65 4.61 6.81
CA CYS A 56 2.95 3.67 5.93
C CYS A 56 3.51 2.25 6.08
N THR A 57 2.59 1.28 6.12
CA THR A 57 2.91 -0.15 6.07
C THR A 57 2.21 -0.79 4.88
N VAL A 58 2.96 -1.43 3.99
CA VAL A 58 2.40 -2.09 2.80
C VAL A 58 2.93 -3.52 2.71
N HIS A 59 1.99 -4.46 2.68
CA HIS A 59 2.29 -5.88 2.57
C HIS A 59 3.01 -6.21 1.26
N PHE A 60 3.92 -7.18 1.30
CA PHE A 60 4.79 -7.53 0.16
C PHE A 60 4.04 -8.09 -1.07
N ASN A 61 2.84 -8.65 -0.89
CA ASN A 61 1.97 -9.12 -1.98
C ASN A 61 0.90 -8.11 -2.38
N ALA A 62 0.87 -6.91 -1.78
CA ALA A 62 -0.09 -5.89 -2.18
C ALA A 62 0.24 -5.36 -3.58
N THR A 63 -0.80 -5.12 -4.36
CA THR A 63 -0.69 -4.46 -5.66
C THR A 63 -1.36 -3.09 -5.56
N ILE A 64 -0.66 -2.06 -5.99
CA ILE A 64 -1.16 -0.68 -6.03
C ILE A 64 -1.06 -0.19 -7.47
N GLY A 65 -2.17 0.24 -8.01
CA GLY A 65 -2.27 0.76 -9.38
C GLY A 65 -1.49 2.06 -9.60
N SER A 66 -1.69 2.63 -10.77
CA SER A 66 -1.01 3.85 -11.23
C SER A 66 -1.72 5.11 -10.75
N ASN A 67 -0.95 6.20 -10.62
CA ASN A 67 -1.45 7.55 -10.28
C ASN A 67 -2.23 7.63 -8.96
N CYS A 68 -1.96 6.72 -8.03
CA CYS A 68 -2.57 6.76 -6.71
C CYS A 68 -1.92 7.82 -5.82
N LYS A 69 -2.69 8.32 -4.86
CA LYS A 69 -2.25 9.28 -3.85
C LYS A 69 -2.41 8.67 -2.48
N ILE A 70 -1.30 8.37 -1.79
CA ILE A 70 -1.29 7.70 -0.51
C ILE A 70 -0.69 8.64 0.54
N PHE A 71 -1.47 8.94 1.56
CA PHE A 71 -1.06 9.82 2.65
C PHE A 71 -0.33 9.06 3.76
N SER A 72 0.10 9.75 4.80
CA SER A 72 0.88 9.17 5.91
C SER A 72 0.06 8.19 6.77
N ASN A 73 0.75 7.29 7.45
CA ASN A 73 0.17 6.33 8.40
C ASN A 73 -0.87 5.37 7.78
N VAL A 74 -0.81 5.13 6.47
CA VAL A 74 -1.70 4.18 5.79
C VAL A 74 -1.18 2.76 5.99
N THR A 75 -2.09 1.85 6.32
CA THR A 75 -1.83 0.42 6.39
C THR A 75 -2.53 -0.30 5.26
N ILE A 76 -1.79 -1.04 4.43
CA ILE A 76 -2.31 -1.93 3.39
C ILE A 76 -1.75 -3.32 3.70
N GLY A 77 -2.58 -4.21 4.23
CA GLY A 77 -2.10 -5.45 4.81
C GLY A 77 -3.03 -6.64 4.70
N ASP A 78 -2.57 -7.76 5.24
CA ASP A 78 -3.37 -8.96 5.37
C ASP A 78 -4.31 -8.84 6.58
N GLN A 79 -5.45 -9.50 6.50
CA GLN A 79 -6.36 -9.70 7.64
C GLN A 79 -6.00 -11.02 8.30
N TRP A 80 -5.25 -10.96 9.39
CA TRP A 80 -4.86 -12.17 10.10
C TRP A 80 -6.05 -12.84 10.80
N SER A 81 -6.33 -14.09 10.39
CA SER A 81 -7.41 -14.91 10.96
C SER A 81 -6.95 -15.82 12.11
N GLY A 82 -5.72 -15.69 12.57
CA GLY A 82 -5.21 -16.40 13.76
C GLY A 82 -4.58 -17.78 13.50
N VAL A 83 -4.76 -18.40 12.34
CA VAL A 83 -4.34 -19.80 12.12
C VAL A 83 -3.32 -19.96 10.99
N VAL A 84 -3.37 -19.17 9.95
CA VAL A 84 -2.43 -19.25 8.81
C VAL A 84 -2.11 -17.83 8.35
N ARG A 85 -0.82 -17.52 8.13
CA ARG A 85 -0.44 -16.37 7.34
C ARG A 85 -0.99 -16.59 5.93
N THR A 86 -2.04 -15.88 5.59
CA THR A 86 -2.50 -15.87 4.21
C THR A 86 -1.54 -14.98 3.41
N GLU A 87 -1.14 -15.43 2.23
CA GLU A 87 -0.39 -14.56 1.30
C GLU A 87 -1.32 -13.54 0.61
N ALA A 88 -2.56 -13.47 1.07
CA ALA A 88 -3.60 -12.62 0.53
C ALA A 88 -3.39 -11.17 0.95
N ALA A 89 -3.37 -10.27 0.00
CA ALA A 89 -3.16 -8.85 0.22
C ALA A 89 -4.10 -8.02 -0.66
N PRO A 90 -4.36 -6.75 -0.26
CA PRO A 90 -5.23 -5.88 -1.02
C PRO A 90 -4.70 -5.59 -2.44
N THR A 91 -5.62 -5.46 -3.38
CA THR A 91 -5.38 -4.93 -4.72
C THR A 91 -6.03 -3.56 -4.82
N ILE A 92 -5.22 -2.53 -4.99
CA ILE A 92 -5.68 -1.15 -5.15
C ILE A 92 -5.66 -0.79 -6.64
N GLY A 93 -6.76 -0.29 -7.16
CA GLY A 93 -6.90 0.15 -8.54
C GLY A 93 -6.11 1.41 -8.86
N ASN A 94 -6.38 2.00 -10.02
CA ASN A 94 -5.73 3.20 -10.51
C ASN A 94 -6.42 4.47 -9.98
N HIS A 95 -5.67 5.57 -9.89
CA HIS A 95 -6.20 6.88 -9.48
C HIS A 95 -6.91 6.88 -8.11
N VAL A 96 -6.58 5.93 -7.24
CA VAL A 96 -7.17 5.84 -5.89
C VAL A 96 -6.48 6.83 -4.96
N MET A 97 -7.28 7.55 -4.17
CA MET A 97 -6.77 8.38 -3.08
C MET A 97 -7.01 7.70 -1.74
N ILE A 98 -5.95 7.56 -0.93
CA ILE A 98 -6.01 6.92 0.38
C ILE A 98 -5.58 7.94 1.43
N GLY A 99 -6.54 8.38 2.23
CA GLY A 99 -6.37 9.38 3.28
C GLY A 99 -5.49 8.90 4.43
N ALA A 100 -4.95 9.85 5.17
CA ALA A 100 -4.04 9.57 6.29
C ALA A 100 -4.69 8.66 7.36
N GLY A 101 -3.91 7.71 7.85
CA GLY A 101 -4.37 6.77 8.88
C GLY A 101 -5.35 5.70 8.39
N ALA A 102 -5.67 5.64 7.11
CA ALA A 102 -6.57 4.61 6.59
C ALA A 102 -5.95 3.22 6.70
N VAL A 103 -6.80 2.23 6.98
CA VAL A 103 -6.42 0.82 7.17
C VAL A 103 -7.20 -0.05 6.19
N ILE A 104 -6.51 -0.73 5.28
CA ILE A 104 -7.08 -1.57 4.23
C ILE A 104 -6.53 -2.98 4.44
N LEU A 105 -7.41 -3.93 4.78
CA LEU A 105 -7.00 -5.27 5.20
C LEU A 105 -7.73 -6.38 4.44
N GLY A 106 -6.99 -7.45 4.17
CA GLY A 106 -7.51 -8.67 3.58
C GLY A 106 -7.33 -8.76 2.06
N SER A 107 -7.81 -9.86 1.50
CA SER A 107 -7.79 -10.10 0.04
C SER A 107 -8.92 -9.34 -0.65
N ILE A 108 -8.90 -8.02 -0.55
CA ILE A 108 -9.96 -7.16 -1.07
C ILE A 108 -9.48 -6.35 -2.28
N LYS A 109 -10.44 -5.87 -3.06
CA LYS A 109 -10.20 -4.99 -4.20
C LYS A 109 -10.78 -3.60 -3.94
N VAL A 110 -9.95 -2.58 -4.15
CA VAL A 110 -10.40 -1.18 -4.20
C VAL A 110 -10.43 -0.76 -5.66
N GLY A 111 -11.63 -0.47 -6.17
CA GLY A 111 -11.83 -0.10 -7.58
C GLY A 111 -11.21 1.25 -7.94
N ASP A 112 -11.00 1.46 -9.23
CA ASP A 112 -10.38 2.67 -9.79
C ASP A 112 -11.15 3.94 -9.38
N ASN A 113 -10.44 5.05 -9.28
CA ASN A 113 -10.98 6.37 -8.96
C ASN A 113 -11.69 6.46 -7.59
N SER A 114 -11.49 5.50 -6.70
CA SER A 114 -12.09 5.53 -5.37
C SER A 114 -11.32 6.44 -4.42
N ILE A 115 -12.02 6.94 -3.41
CA ILE A 115 -11.45 7.73 -2.33
C ILE A 115 -11.66 6.99 -1.02
N ILE A 116 -10.58 6.66 -0.35
CA ILE A 116 -10.60 6.12 1.00
C ILE A 116 -10.30 7.28 1.95
N GLY A 117 -11.28 7.65 2.75
CA GLY A 117 -11.17 8.76 3.69
C GLY A 117 -10.12 8.54 4.77
N ALA A 118 -9.69 9.63 5.40
CA ALA A 118 -8.75 9.54 6.52
C ALA A 118 -9.35 8.69 7.67
N ASN A 119 -8.49 7.84 8.28
CA ASN A 119 -8.87 6.91 9.34
C ASN A 119 -10.00 5.93 8.98
N ALA A 120 -10.30 5.75 7.69
CA ALA A 120 -11.24 4.73 7.26
C ALA A 120 -10.66 3.33 7.42
N VAL A 121 -11.51 2.37 7.81
CA VAL A 121 -11.14 0.95 7.89
C VAL A 121 -11.90 0.20 6.80
N VAL A 122 -11.17 -0.48 5.92
CA VAL A 122 -11.70 -1.18 4.74
C VAL A 122 -11.33 -2.66 4.82
N THR A 123 -12.33 -3.51 4.94
CA THR A 123 -12.18 -4.97 5.00
C THR A 123 -13.08 -5.70 4.01
N LYS A 124 -13.66 -4.96 3.06
CA LYS A 124 -14.54 -5.47 1.99
C LYS A 124 -14.20 -4.78 0.69
N ASP A 125 -14.55 -5.41 -0.42
CA ASP A 125 -14.37 -4.84 -1.75
C ASP A 125 -15.06 -3.47 -1.86
N VAL A 126 -14.40 -2.55 -2.55
CA VAL A 126 -14.87 -1.19 -2.81
C VAL A 126 -15.08 -1.03 -4.32
N PRO A 127 -16.30 -0.76 -4.77
CA PRO A 127 -16.56 -0.47 -6.18
C PRO A 127 -15.79 0.75 -6.68
N ALA A 128 -15.53 0.81 -7.99
CA ALA A 128 -14.88 1.96 -8.60
C ALA A 128 -15.69 3.25 -8.38
N GLY A 129 -14.98 4.37 -8.21
CA GLY A 129 -15.58 5.69 -8.00
C GLY A 129 -16.22 5.91 -6.63
N SER A 130 -16.06 4.98 -5.70
CA SER A 130 -16.67 5.06 -4.37
C SER A 130 -15.92 5.97 -3.40
N LEU A 131 -16.64 6.55 -2.45
CA LEU A 131 -16.08 7.21 -1.28
C LEU A 131 -16.30 6.31 -0.05
N VAL A 132 -15.24 5.94 0.64
CA VAL A 132 -15.30 5.16 1.89
C VAL A 132 -14.97 6.06 3.07
N VAL A 133 -15.86 6.08 4.07
CA VAL A 133 -15.66 6.83 5.33
C VAL A 133 -15.93 5.93 6.53
N GLY A 134 -15.12 6.08 7.57
CA GLY A 134 -15.25 5.25 8.77
C GLY A 134 -14.98 3.77 8.49
N ALA A 135 -15.65 2.87 9.20
CA ALA A 135 -15.46 1.43 9.04
C ALA A 135 -16.41 0.86 7.98
N ASN A 136 -15.87 0.50 6.81
CA ASN A 136 -16.61 -0.12 5.69
C ASN A 136 -17.88 0.65 5.22
N LYS A 137 -17.99 1.93 5.52
CA LYS A 137 -19.10 2.75 5.03
C LYS A 137 -18.76 3.27 3.64
N ILE A 138 -19.35 2.63 2.63
CA ILE A 138 -19.20 3.02 1.23
C ILE A 138 -20.33 4.00 0.88
N MET A 139 -19.99 5.10 0.27
CA MET A 139 -20.90 6.10 -0.27
C MET A 139 -20.71 6.17 -1.77
N GLU A 140 -21.79 6.38 -2.51
CA GLU A 140 -21.69 6.63 -3.96
C GLU A 140 -20.94 7.95 -4.18
N GLY A 141 -19.99 7.92 -5.10
CA GLY A 141 -19.31 9.15 -5.55
C GLY A 141 -20.27 9.98 -6.42
N ASN A 142 -20.28 11.27 -6.21
CA ASN A 142 -21.00 12.21 -7.08
C ASN A 142 -20.24 12.41 -8.38
#